data_96d3a908ebccc7c3b20b0246a446001a
#
_entry.id   96d3a908ebccc7c3b20b0246a446001a
#
_cell.length_a   1.000
_cell.length_b   1.000
_cell.length_c   1.000
_cell.angle_alpha   90.00
_cell.angle_beta   90.00
_cell.angle_gamma   90.00
#
_symmetry.space_group_name_H-M   'P 1'
#
loop_
_entity.id
_entity.type
_entity.pdbx_description
1 polymer ?
#
loop_
_entity_poly.entity_id
_entity_poly.type
_entity_poly.pdbx_seq_one_letter_code
_entity_poly.pdbx_strand_id
1 'polypeptide(L)'
;TEAITDIDLGIDLGTTRTVVALADRGNYPVLSFADDNGDEHDFMPSLTALRDGELVHGFAARQAAHQGAPLLRSLKRVLASPTLTASTPVTLGERTFSALEVLTSYLRHLRTELSKQDVDINRARAVVAVPAHAYGAQRLLTLEAFQGAGFCVAAMLNEPSAAGFEYTHREATTVSAKRT
;
A
#
# COMPACT_ATOMS: atom_id res chain seq x y z
N THR A 1 -11.87 2.53 -32.39
CA THR A 1 -11.42 3.20 -31.14
C THR A 1 -11.51 2.13 -30.07
N GLU A 2 -10.39 1.44 -29.79
CA GLU A 2 -10.32 0.50 -28.68
C GLU A 2 -10.62 1.26 -27.39
N ALA A 3 -11.58 0.77 -26.62
CA ALA A 3 -11.87 1.29 -25.30
C ALA A 3 -10.59 1.14 -24.47
N ILE A 4 -10.05 2.27 -24.02
CA ILE A 4 -8.91 2.31 -23.10
C ILE A 4 -9.42 1.67 -21.80
N THR A 5 -9.09 0.41 -21.59
CA THR A 5 -9.41 -0.27 -20.34
C THR A 5 -8.60 0.39 -19.22
N ASP A 6 -9.30 1.00 -18.27
CA ASP A 6 -8.69 1.50 -17.06
C ASP A 6 -8.01 0.33 -16.33
N ILE A 7 -6.78 0.57 -15.89
CA ILE A 7 -6.02 -0.41 -15.11
C ILE A 7 -6.44 -0.24 -13.65
N ASP A 8 -6.85 -1.30 -12.99
CA ASP A 8 -7.18 -1.27 -11.57
C ASP A 8 -6.07 -1.97 -10.75
N LEU A 9 -5.65 -1.30 -9.68
CA LEU A 9 -4.70 -1.82 -8.70
C LEU A 9 -5.42 -2.09 -7.38
N GLY A 10 -5.35 -3.31 -6.87
CA GLY A 10 -5.71 -3.62 -5.49
C GLY A 10 -4.52 -3.36 -4.57
N ILE A 11 -4.68 -2.50 -3.56
CA ILE A 11 -3.61 -2.16 -2.62
C ILE A 11 -4.04 -2.51 -1.20
N ASP A 12 -3.33 -3.43 -0.58
CA ASP A 12 -3.46 -3.77 0.84
C ASP A 12 -2.28 -3.18 1.63
N LEU A 13 -2.57 -2.13 2.39
CA LEU A 13 -1.63 -1.49 3.30
C LEU A 13 -1.61 -2.24 4.65
N GLY A 14 -0.92 -3.36 4.70
CA GLY A 14 -0.82 -4.21 5.88
C GLY A 14 0.09 -3.66 6.98
N THR A 15 0.09 -4.32 8.14
CA THR A 15 0.90 -3.94 9.31
C THR A 15 2.40 -4.06 9.05
N THR A 16 2.82 -5.12 8.36
CA THR A 16 4.23 -5.44 8.08
C THR A 16 4.57 -5.39 6.60
N ARG A 17 3.57 -5.56 5.75
CA ARG A 17 3.71 -5.69 4.29
C ARG A 17 2.62 -4.92 3.59
N THR A 18 2.99 -4.24 2.52
CA THR A 18 2.05 -3.69 1.55
C THR A 18 2.09 -4.58 0.32
N VAL A 19 0.92 -5.06 -0.08
CA VAL A 19 0.74 -5.93 -1.25
C VAL A 19 -0.03 -5.16 -2.31
N VAL A 20 0.40 -5.28 -3.55
CA VAL A 20 -0.28 -4.67 -4.70
C VAL A 20 -0.56 -5.75 -5.74
N ALA A 21 -1.82 -5.85 -6.16
CA ALA A 21 -2.26 -6.73 -7.23
C ALA A 21 -2.77 -5.90 -8.41
N LEU A 22 -2.50 -6.38 -9.61
CA LEU A 22 -3.00 -5.79 -10.84
C LEU A 22 -4.27 -6.53 -11.27
N ALA A 23 -5.36 -5.83 -11.58
CA ALA A 23 -6.50 -6.43 -12.22
C ALA A 23 -6.26 -6.51 -13.74
N ASP A 24 -6.02 -7.72 -14.24
CA ASP A 24 -5.79 -7.99 -15.67
C ASP A 24 -6.73 -9.09 -16.17
N ARG A 25 -7.78 -8.71 -16.86
CA ARG A 25 -8.71 -9.60 -17.59
C ARG A 25 -9.24 -10.79 -16.76
N GLY A 26 -9.54 -10.54 -15.49
CA GLY A 26 -10.01 -11.56 -14.55
C GLY A 26 -8.90 -12.32 -13.81
N ASN A 27 -7.64 -12.03 -14.07
CA ASN A 27 -6.49 -12.42 -13.27
C ASN A 27 -6.10 -11.27 -12.33
N TYR A 28 -5.47 -11.63 -11.21
CA TYR A 28 -5.03 -10.66 -10.20
C TYR A 28 -3.57 -10.95 -9.79
N PRO A 29 -2.60 -10.83 -10.74
CA PRO A 29 -1.21 -11.07 -10.41
C PRO A 29 -0.74 -10.08 -9.35
N VAL A 30 -0.04 -10.58 -8.34
CA VAL A 30 0.65 -9.75 -7.35
C VAL A 30 1.90 -9.18 -7.99
N LEU A 31 2.10 -7.87 -7.82
CA LEU A 31 3.28 -7.18 -8.34
C LEU A 31 4.48 -7.42 -7.42
N SER A 32 5.66 -7.56 -7.99
CA SER A 32 6.89 -7.77 -7.25
C SER A 32 7.66 -6.48 -7.04
N PHE A 33 8.49 -6.46 -6.01
CA PHE A 33 9.36 -5.35 -5.65
C PHE A 33 10.77 -5.88 -5.39
N ALA A 34 11.76 -5.30 -6.03
CA ALA A 34 13.15 -5.67 -5.81
C ALA A 34 13.69 -5.05 -4.51
N ASP A 35 14.46 -5.82 -3.74
CA ASP A 35 15.23 -5.27 -2.63
C ASP A 35 16.60 -4.73 -3.11
N ASP A 36 17.41 -4.24 -2.16
CA ASP A 36 18.72 -3.64 -2.45
C ASP A 36 19.74 -4.65 -3.05
N ASN A 37 19.48 -5.95 -2.93
CA ASN A 37 20.30 -7.01 -3.54
C ASN A 37 19.79 -7.42 -4.93
N GLY A 38 18.61 -6.93 -5.32
CA GLY A 38 17.93 -7.30 -6.56
C GLY A 38 17.05 -8.55 -6.41
N ASP A 39 16.80 -9.03 -5.18
CA ASP A 39 15.87 -10.13 -4.93
C ASP A 39 14.44 -9.62 -5.02
N GLU A 40 13.59 -10.36 -5.76
CA GLU A 40 12.18 -10.01 -5.98
C GLU A 40 11.30 -10.54 -4.85
N HIS A 41 10.40 -9.69 -4.37
CA HIS A 41 9.43 -9.99 -3.32
C HIS A 41 8.02 -9.61 -3.77
N ASP A 42 7.02 -10.39 -3.39
CA ASP A 42 5.59 -10.15 -3.66
C ASP A 42 4.95 -9.11 -2.73
N PHE A 43 5.77 -8.31 -2.08
CA PHE A 43 5.36 -7.24 -1.16
C PHE A 43 6.43 -6.16 -1.04
N MET A 44 6.01 -4.98 -0.57
CA MET A 44 6.91 -3.96 -0.05
C MET A 44 6.81 -3.91 1.48
N PRO A 45 7.92 -3.86 2.24
CA PRO A 45 7.86 -3.69 3.70
C PRO A 45 7.15 -2.39 4.08
N SER A 46 6.17 -2.47 5.01
CA SER A 46 5.47 -1.28 5.55
C SER A 46 6.33 -0.57 6.60
N LEU A 47 7.56 -0.25 6.22
CA LEU A 47 8.60 0.34 7.06
C LEU A 47 8.94 1.75 6.60
N THR A 48 9.23 2.62 7.57
CA THR A 48 9.79 3.96 7.34
C THR A 48 10.93 4.19 8.33
N ALA A 49 12.06 4.64 7.87
CA ALA A 49 13.22 4.97 8.71
C ALA A 49 13.67 6.42 8.44
N LEU A 50 14.41 6.97 9.38
CA LEU A 50 15.08 8.26 9.24
C LEU A 50 16.57 8.03 8.95
N ARG A 51 17.04 8.38 7.75
CA ARG A 51 18.43 8.31 7.35
C ARG A 51 18.89 9.67 6.83
N ASP A 52 19.95 10.19 7.41
CA ASP A 52 20.56 11.49 7.03
C ASP A 52 19.53 12.65 7.03
N GLY A 53 18.57 12.61 7.97
CA GLY A 53 17.51 13.61 8.08
C GLY A 53 16.34 13.43 7.11
N GLU A 54 16.36 12.43 6.25
CA GLU A 54 15.32 12.15 5.27
C GLU A 54 14.57 10.83 5.58
N LEU A 55 13.29 10.78 5.22
CA LEU A 55 12.49 9.58 5.31
C LEU A 55 12.85 8.62 4.16
N VAL A 56 13.19 7.39 4.51
CA VAL A 56 13.35 6.28 3.57
C VAL A 56 12.33 5.18 3.88
N HIS A 57 11.92 4.42 2.88
CA HIS A 57 10.78 3.50 2.98
C HIS A 57 11.11 2.11 2.45
N GLY A 58 10.26 1.14 2.77
CA GLY A 58 10.32 -0.20 2.21
C GLY A 58 11.62 -0.94 2.54
N PHE A 59 12.26 -1.50 1.55
CA PHE A 59 13.52 -2.25 1.69
C PHE A 59 14.67 -1.35 2.12
N ALA A 60 14.76 -0.12 1.60
CA ALA A 60 15.77 0.85 2.02
C ALA A 60 15.62 1.24 3.51
N ALA A 61 14.39 1.32 4.04
CA ALA A 61 14.16 1.52 5.46
C ALA A 61 14.62 0.32 6.30
N ARG A 62 14.43 -0.90 5.80
CA ARG A 62 14.93 -2.12 6.47
C ARG A 62 16.45 -2.12 6.55
N GLN A 63 17.12 -1.77 5.45
CA GLN A 63 18.57 -1.66 5.41
C GLN A 63 19.09 -0.56 6.35
N ALA A 64 18.48 0.64 6.33
CA ALA A 64 18.85 1.73 7.22
C ALA A 64 18.71 1.33 8.70
N ALA A 65 17.65 0.61 9.06
CA ALA A 65 17.45 0.10 10.42
C ALA A 65 18.51 -0.89 10.86
N HIS A 66 19.01 -1.74 9.96
CA HIS A 66 20.16 -2.63 10.24
C HIS A 66 21.45 -1.84 10.50
N GLN A 67 21.54 -0.62 10.00
CA GLN A 67 22.64 0.31 10.25
C GLN A 67 22.40 1.22 11.47
N GLY A 68 21.32 0.99 12.23
CA GLY A 68 21.00 1.71 13.46
C GLY A 68 20.09 2.94 13.27
N ALA A 69 19.53 3.15 12.08
CA ALA A 69 18.61 4.26 11.86
C ALA A 69 17.29 4.11 12.66
N PRO A 70 16.71 5.20 13.18
CA PRO A 70 15.39 5.19 13.79
C PRO A 70 14.34 4.65 12.84
N LEU A 71 13.50 3.71 13.33
CA LEU A 71 12.57 2.94 12.51
C LEU A 71 11.14 3.02 13.03
N LEU A 72 10.21 3.37 12.15
CA LEU A 72 8.79 3.15 12.31
C LEU A 72 8.40 1.80 11.67
N ARG A 73 7.99 0.84 12.51
CA ARG A 73 7.73 -0.55 12.09
C ARG A 73 6.33 -0.78 11.51
N SER A 74 5.42 0.18 11.64
CA SER A 74 4.05 -0.01 11.18
C SER A 74 3.31 1.32 11.01
N LEU A 75 3.02 1.67 9.77
CA LEU A 75 2.14 2.78 9.44
C LEU A 75 0.70 2.50 9.91
N LYS A 76 0.26 1.25 9.82
CA LYS A 76 -1.08 0.84 10.26
C LYS A 76 -1.33 1.08 11.75
N ARG A 77 -0.28 0.98 12.60
CA ARG A 77 -0.38 1.31 14.03
C ARG A 77 -0.58 2.81 14.27
N VAL A 78 0.04 3.65 13.47
CA VAL A 78 -0.19 5.10 13.52
C VAL A 78 -1.64 5.40 13.17
N LEU A 79 -2.16 4.77 12.12
CA LEU A 79 -3.54 4.91 11.66
C LEU A 79 -4.58 4.36 12.65
N ALA A 80 -4.23 3.42 13.51
CA ALA A 80 -5.16 2.77 14.45
C ALA A 80 -5.48 3.64 15.69
N SER A 81 -4.87 4.81 15.86
CA SER A 81 -5.15 5.70 16.98
C SER A 81 -6.60 6.23 16.90
N PRO A 82 -7.41 6.14 17.97
CA PRO A 82 -8.76 6.66 17.97
C PRO A 82 -8.81 8.20 17.93
N THR A 83 -7.70 8.86 18.27
CA THR A 83 -7.53 10.32 18.25
C THR A 83 -6.73 10.80 17.05
N LEU A 84 -6.64 9.96 16.00
CA LEU A 84 -5.87 10.26 14.80
C LEU A 84 -6.36 11.52 14.09
N THR A 85 -5.42 12.40 13.76
CA THR A 85 -5.61 13.54 12.86
C THR A 85 -4.47 13.57 11.83
N ALA A 86 -4.61 14.38 10.78
CA ALA A 86 -3.55 14.60 9.79
C ALA A 86 -2.25 15.09 10.44
N SER A 87 -2.37 15.91 11.50
CA SER A 87 -1.26 16.49 12.24
C SER A 87 -0.77 15.66 13.43
N THR A 88 -1.34 14.46 13.67
CA THR A 88 -0.86 13.57 14.74
C THR A 88 0.66 13.37 14.61
N PRO A 89 1.44 13.66 15.68
CA PRO A 89 2.90 13.62 15.60
C PRO A 89 3.41 12.18 15.55
N VAL A 90 4.38 11.95 14.66
CA VAL A 90 5.16 10.71 14.53
C VAL A 90 6.62 11.07 14.68
N THR A 91 7.23 10.65 15.78
CA THR A 91 8.63 10.95 16.07
C THR A 91 9.54 9.80 15.64
N LEU A 92 10.55 10.12 14.86
CA LEU A 92 11.61 9.23 14.41
C LEU A 92 12.97 9.86 14.77
N GLY A 93 13.67 9.27 15.71
CA GLY A 93 14.91 9.86 16.25
C GLY A 93 14.64 11.25 16.82
N GLU A 94 15.37 12.25 16.33
CA GLU A 94 15.24 13.65 16.77
C GLU A 94 14.25 14.48 15.94
N ARG A 95 13.60 13.88 14.92
CA ARG A 95 12.65 14.58 14.06
C ARG A 95 11.22 14.11 14.32
N THR A 96 10.30 15.05 14.21
CA THR A 96 8.86 14.80 14.29
C THR A 96 8.21 15.24 12.99
N PHE A 97 7.37 14.36 12.46
CA PHE A 97 6.57 14.52 11.25
C PHE A 97 5.10 14.42 11.61
N SER A 98 4.20 14.86 10.75
CA SER A 98 2.79 14.54 10.88
C SER A 98 2.49 13.14 10.36
N ALA A 99 1.43 12.52 10.85
CA ALA A 99 0.97 11.22 10.35
C ALA A 99 0.69 11.25 8.84
N LEU A 100 0.09 12.35 8.35
CA LEU A 100 -0.15 12.54 6.92
C LEU A 100 1.14 12.61 6.10
N GLU A 101 2.16 13.33 6.57
CA GLU A 101 3.46 13.42 5.89
C GLU A 101 4.11 12.06 5.75
N VAL A 102 4.19 11.29 6.85
CA VAL A 102 4.83 9.97 6.83
C VAL A 102 4.10 9.02 5.89
N LEU A 103 2.77 8.95 5.97
CA LEU A 103 1.97 8.07 5.13
C LEU A 103 2.04 8.48 3.66
N THR A 104 1.93 9.77 3.36
CA THR A 104 2.04 10.29 1.98
C THR A 104 3.41 10.04 1.39
N SER A 105 4.48 10.21 2.18
CA SER A 105 5.86 9.94 1.75
C SER A 105 6.06 8.45 1.43
N TYR A 106 5.56 7.54 2.27
CA TYR A 106 5.59 6.10 2.02
C TYR A 106 4.85 5.75 0.72
N LEU A 107 3.64 6.28 0.52
CA LEU A 107 2.82 6.00 -0.65
C LEU A 107 3.42 6.59 -1.94
N ARG A 108 4.11 7.73 -1.87
CA ARG A 108 4.90 8.24 -3.00
C ARG A 108 6.03 7.30 -3.38
N HIS A 109 6.72 6.74 -2.39
CA HIS A 109 7.74 5.74 -2.64
C HIS A 109 7.14 4.49 -3.30
N LEU A 110 6.02 3.97 -2.76
CA LEU A 110 5.28 2.85 -3.38
C LEU A 110 4.93 3.15 -4.84
N ARG A 111 4.38 4.35 -5.12
CA ARG A 111 4.03 4.77 -6.47
C ARG A 111 5.26 4.84 -7.39
N THR A 112 6.39 5.31 -6.88
CA THR A 112 7.65 5.35 -7.63
C THR A 112 8.13 3.94 -7.99
N GLU A 113 8.06 2.98 -7.06
CA GLU A 113 8.43 1.59 -7.34
C GLU A 113 7.48 0.94 -8.36
N LEU A 114 6.18 1.21 -8.27
CA LEU A 114 5.20 0.75 -9.25
C LEU A 114 5.44 1.35 -10.65
N SER A 115 5.92 2.58 -10.75
CA SER A 115 6.22 3.23 -12.04
C SER A 115 7.44 2.64 -12.76
N LYS A 116 8.25 1.85 -12.09
CA LYS A 116 9.39 1.12 -12.68
C LYS A 116 8.95 -0.19 -13.35
N GLN A 117 7.72 -0.61 -13.12
CA GLN A 117 7.14 -1.83 -13.66
C GLN A 117 6.38 -1.52 -14.96
N ASP A 118 6.01 -2.56 -15.69
CA ASP A 118 5.25 -2.42 -16.95
C ASP A 118 3.75 -2.15 -16.67
N VAL A 119 3.49 -1.11 -15.84
CA VAL A 119 2.16 -0.63 -15.47
C VAL A 119 2.10 0.87 -15.67
N ASP A 120 1.16 1.35 -16.48
CA ASP A 120 0.92 2.78 -16.62
C ASP A 120 0.21 3.32 -15.36
N ILE A 121 1.01 3.62 -14.34
CA ILE A 121 0.54 4.09 -13.03
C ILE A 121 -0.26 5.41 -13.12
N ASN A 122 -0.09 6.20 -14.17
CA ASN A 122 -0.82 7.46 -14.35
C ASN A 122 -2.27 7.22 -14.82
N ARG A 123 -2.54 6.05 -15.40
CA ARG A 123 -3.86 5.62 -15.83
C ARG A 123 -4.50 4.60 -14.88
N ALA A 124 -3.73 4.14 -13.90
CA ALA A 124 -4.20 3.17 -12.94
C ALA A 124 -5.12 3.81 -11.89
N ARG A 125 -6.21 3.11 -11.57
CA ARG A 125 -7.08 3.43 -10.43
C ARG A 125 -6.76 2.48 -9.29
N ALA A 126 -6.71 3.01 -8.07
CA ALA A 126 -6.44 2.22 -6.88
C ALA A 126 -7.74 1.85 -6.15
N VAL A 127 -7.88 0.57 -5.82
CA VAL A 127 -8.84 0.05 -4.86
C VAL A 127 -8.07 -0.29 -3.60
N VAL A 128 -8.34 0.43 -2.51
CA VAL A 128 -7.56 0.35 -1.27
C VAL A 128 -8.30 -0.48 -0.23
N ALA A 129 -7.65 -1.52 0.31
CA ALA A 129 -8.16 -2.28 1.44
C ALA A 129 -7.89 -1.53 2.75
N VAL A 130 -8.94 -1.36 3.58
CA VAL A 130 -8.87 -0.72 4.89
C VAL A 130 -9.45 -1.65 5.96
N PRO A 131 -8.99 -1.56 7.24
CA PRO A 131 -9.56 -2.35 8.32
C PRO A 131 -11.07 -2.17 8.44
N ALA A 132 -11.81 -3.26 8.74
CA ALA A 132 -13.26 -3.21 8.90
C ALA A 132 -13.72 -2.23 9.99
N HIS A 133 -12.89 -2.04 11.01
CA HIS A 133 -13.14 -1.14 12.13
C HIS A 133 -12.46 0.22 11.99
N ALA A 134 -12.03 0.60 10.76
CA ALA A 134 -11.44 1.90 10.52
C ALA A 134 -12.46 3.01 10.82
N TYR A 135 -12.13 3.86 11.78
CA TYR A 135 -12.89 5.07 12.08
C TYR A 135 -12.88 6.03 10.88
N GLY A 136 -13.88 6.92 10.82
CA GLY A 136 -13.99 7.88 9.72
C GLY A 136 -12.72 8.70 9.50
N ALA A 137 -12.07 9.15 10.58
CA ALA A 137 -10.79 9.88 10.52
C ALA A 137 -9.67 9.05 9.88
N GLN A 138 -9.57 7.75 10.19
CA GLN A 138 -8.57 6.85 9.63
C GLN A 138 -8.78 6.66 8.13
N ARG A 139 -10.04 6.46 7.69
CA ARG A 139 -10.38 6.32 6.27
C ARG A 139 -10.07 7.60 5.50
N LEU A 140 -10.45 8.75 6.07
CA LEU A 140 -10.22 10.06 5.46
C LEU A 140 -8.73 10.34 5.30
N LEU A 141 -7.93 10.12 6.36
CA LEU A 141 -6.49 10.32 6.33
C LEU A 141 -5.81 9.38 5.30
N THR A 142 -6.24 8.12 5.23
CA THR A 142 -5.72 7.17 4.25
C THR A 142 -6.03 7.65 2.83
N LEU A 143 -7.27 8.08 2.57
CA LEU A 143 -7.66 8.61 1.26
C LEU A 143 -6.83 9.85 0.89
N GLU A 144 -6.71 10.81 1.82
CA GLU A 144 -5.93 12.04 1.62
C GLU A 144 -4.46 11.73 1.31
N ALA A 145 -3.86 10.77 2.02
CA ALA A 145 -2.48 10.36 1.78
C ALA A 145 -2.29 9.70 0.41
N PHE A 146 -3.20 8.82 -0.02
CA PHE A 146 -3.16 8.22 -1.37
C PHE A 146 -3.28 9.28 -2.46
N GLN A 147 -4.23 10.20 -2.32
CA GLN A 147 -4.41 11.31 -3.27
C GLN A 147 -3.20 12.24 -3.29
N GLY A 148 -2.66 12.59 -2.12
CA GLY A 148 -1.44 13.40 -1.97
C GLY A 148 -0.19 12.72 -2.53
N ALA A 149 -0.16 11.40 -2.60
CA ALA A 149 0.89 10.62 -3.25
C ALA A 149 0.71 10.48 -4.77
N GLY A 150 -0.42 10.95 -5.33
CA GLY A 150 -0.71 10.93 -6.75
C GLY A 150 -1.48 9.70 -7.25
N PHE A 151 -2.09 8.91 -6.34
CA PHE A 151 -2.98 7.82 -6.73
C PHE A 151 -4.39 8.33 -7.07
N CYS A 152 -4.99 7.78 -8.10
CA CYS A 152 -6.42 7.91 -8.37
C CYS A 152 -7.18 6.81 -7.60
N VAL A 153 -7.79 7.15 -6.47
CA VAL A 153 -8.52 6.17 -5.63
C VAL A 153 -9.94 5.99 -6.15
N ALA A 154 -10.26 4.82 -6.68
CA ALA A 154 -11.59 4.46 -7.18
C ALA A 154 -12.52 3.99 -6.06
N ALA A 155 -12.01 3.24 -5.09
CA ALA A 155 -12.77 2.72 -3.97
C ALA A 155 -11.89 2.40 -2.75
N MET A 156 -12.52 2.37 -1.58
CA MET A 156 -11.94 1.84 -0.34
C MET A 156 -12.84 0.71 0.17
N LEU A 157 -12.29 -0.50 0.23
CA LEU A 157 -13.01 -1.70 0.66
C LEU A 157 -12.55 -2.12 2.07
N ASN A 158 -13.46 -2.71 2.84
CA ASN A 158 -13.08 -3.32 4.11
C ASN A 158 -12.30 -4.62 3.86
N GLU A 159 -11.22 -4.85 4.60
CA GLU A 159 -10.36 -6.05 4.47
C GLU A 159 -11.14 -7.39 4.44
N PRO A 160 -12.16 -7.64 5.29
CA PRO A 160 -12.95 -8.86 5.21
C PRO A 160 -13.72 -9.00 3.90
N SER A 161 -14.19 -7.90 3.31
CA SER A 161 -14.88 -7.90 2.03
C SER A 161 -13.93 -8.19 0.88
N ALA A 162 -12.71 -7.66 0.93
CA ALA A 162 -11.67 -7.94 -0.05
C ALA A 162 -11.25 -9.41 -0.04
N ALA A 163 -11.08 -10.02 1.15
CA ALA A 163 -10.78 -11.45 1.31
C ALA A 163 -11.95 -12.34 0.82
N GLY A 164 -13.20 -11.91 1.04
CA GLY A 164 -14.39 -12.60 0.53
C GLY A 164 -14.47 -12.61 -0.99
N PHE A 165 -14.07 -11.54 -1.64
CA PHE A 165 -14.00 -11.47 -3.11
C PHE A 165 -12.97 -12.46 -3.69
N GLU A 166 -11.80 -12.56 -3.08
CA GLU A 166 -10.78 -13.51 -3.50
C GLU A 166 -11.24 -14.97 -3.31
N TYR A 167 -11.88 -15.28 -2.18
CA TYR A 167 -12.41 -16.62 -1.90
C TYR A 167 -13.51 -17.03 -2.89
N THR A 168 -14.48 -16.17 -3.17
CA THR A 168 -15.56 -16.47 -4.12
C THR A 168 -15.06 -16.63 -5.56
N HIS A 169 -13.99 -15.92 -5.94
CA HIS A 169 -13.39 -16.05 -7.27
C HIS A 169 -12.62 -17.37 -7.42
N ARG A 170 -11.87 -17.81 -6.42
CA ARG A 170 -11.18 -19.11 -6.41
C ARG A 170 -12.17 -20.27 -6.41
N GLU A 171 -13.24 -20.19 -5.62
CA GLU A 171 -14.29 -21.24 -5.59
C GLU A 171 -15.09 -21.30 -6.89
N ALA A 172 -15.42 -20.18 -7.52
CA ALA A 172 -16.13 -20.15 -8.80
C ALA A 172 -15.34 -20.84 -9.91
N THR A 173 -14.01 -20.72 -9.92
CA THR A 173 -13.13 -21.41 -10.89
C THR A 173 -13.08 -22.93 -10.64
N THR A 174 -13.16 -23.34 -9.36
CA THR A 174 -13.13 -24.77 -8.98
C THR A 174 -14.44 -25.48 -9.27
N VAL A 175 -15.58 -24.80 -9.14
CA VAL A 175 -16.92 -25.34 -9.43
C VAL A 175 -17.15 -25.50 -10.93
N SER A 176 -16.58 -24.63 -11.77
CA SER A 176 -16.64 -24.75 -13.24
C SER A 176 -15.88 -25.98 -13.77
N ALA A 177 -14.79 -26.39 -13.10
CA ALA A 177 -13.98 -27.55 -13.50
C ALA A 177 -14.59 -28.92 -13.13
N LYS A 178 -15.65 -28.95 -12.29
CA LYS A 178 -16.33 -30.19 -11.86
C LYS A 178 -17.61 -30.52 -12.63
N ARG A 179 -17.93 -29.76 -13.67
CA ARG A 179 -19.11 -29.99 -14.54
C ARG A 179 -18.76 -30.41 -15.98
N THR A 180 -17.81 -31.29 -16.13
CA THR A 180 -17.57 -32.02 -17.38
C THR A 180 -17.50 -33.50 -17.09
#